data_96c549b8356de7f61fbfe272f62806a1
#
_entry.id   96c549b8356de7f61fbfe272f62806a1
#
_cell.length_a   1.000
_cell.length_b   1.000
_cell.length_c   1.000
_cell.angle_alpha   90.00
_cell.angle_beta   90.00
_cell.angle_gamma   90.00
#
_symmetry.space_group_name_H-M   'P 1'
#
loop_
_entity.id
_entity.type
_entity.pdbx_description
1 polymer ?
#
loop_
_entity_poly.entity_id
_entity_poly.type
_entity_poly.pdbx_seq_one_letter_code
_entity_poly.pdbx_strand_id
1 'polypeptide(L)'
;VGNAAGGSPNARPNGVFDGEVFSTWSYVTHYGDWTSPHGWVPGGFADVAHKNGVGVSGVASIPNASINANDGAWGQALHEQVALDNEKLAKFLHYHGVDGLGYNAEFYGMSADLPALRTQHEFIHKYLVEQGNNLAENFWYDGTNDNGGISFDGGIGSHNKETFGNGEHIRPSLFFNYNWHRSNVLNSLSNLQNVAPGRNPLDIYAGFNMQGGDPSTWTTLADYPMSIGLWGAHERNMLWAGRAKQGSSDIAKQTTYQNVLEMFFTNGNRNPAKSIDIYNAGSHFPDEKWFGMSAYMSARSSLSWDLSEEPFITFFNLGNGRFFNWKGKRQNNNEWYNIGVQDYLPTWRYWFASSFMGKKATDVLTNGLDAQFTWDDAYVGGSCLRIFGTTADEYLHLFKTDFALKTSDVITVRYKLVKGKSDINLILSAKGNETVILRESNLKVITTSEVADDEVWIEKTFKVSGLLTTLSNKEIAMIGLHFMNAQDLDLYLGEFSIT
;
A
#
# COMPACT_ATOMS: atom_id res chain seq x y z
N VAL A 1 1.10 -11.14 1.11
CA VAL A 1 0.65 -12.07 0.08
C VAL A 1 -0.85 -12.12 0.08
N GLY A 2 -1.47 -11.92 -1.04
CA GLY A 2 -2.91 -11.84 -1.16
C GLY A 2 -3.45 -12.55 -2.40
N ASN A 3 -4.76 -12.69 -2.48
CA ASN A 3 -5.47 -13.31 -3.61
C ASN A 3 -6.14 -12.30 -4.54
N ALA A 4 -5.81 -11.02 -4.41
CA ALA A 4 -6.44 -9.97 -5.22
C ALA A 4 -6.21 -10.17 -6.72
N ALA A 5 -5.12 -10.83 -7.06
CA ALA A 5 -4.70 -10.96 -8.43
C ALA A 5 -5.08 -12.30 -9.10
N GLY A 6 -5.06 -13.42 -8.42
CA GLY A 6 -5.03 -14.70 -9.11
C GLY A 6 -6.35 -15.25 -9.61
N GLY A 7 -7.18 -15.67 -8.75
CA GLY A 7 -8.43 -16.36 -9.12
C GLY A 7 -9.68 -15.53 -8.89
N SER A 8 -9.54 -14.37 -8.25
CA SER A 8 -10.67 -13.53 -7.90
C SER A 8 -11.18 -12.75 -9.12
N PRO A 9 -12.50 -12.70 -9.35
CA PRO A 9 -13.07 -11.79 -10.33
C PRO A 9 -12.71 -10.33 -10.04
N ASN A 10 -12.35 -10.01 -8.80
CA ASN A 10 -11.96 -8.67 -8.35
C ASN A 10 -10.58 -8.23 -8.85
N ALA A 11 -9.76 -9.14 -9.36
CA ALA A 11 -8.44 -8.81 -9.90
C ALA A 11 -8.48 -8.28 -11.34
N ARG A 12 -9.62 -8.31 -11.98
CA ARG A 12 -9.77 -7.94 -13.40
C ARG A 12 -10.89 -6.92 -13.56
N PRO A 13 -10.78 -6.03 -14.55
CA PRO A 13 -11.89 -5.15 -14.93
C PRO A 13 -13.18 -5.95 -15.16
N ASN A 14 -14.26 -5.51 -14.54
CA ASN A 14 -15.56 -6.16 -14.65
C ASN A 14 -16.71 -5.18 -14.38
N GLY A 15 -17.94 -5.63 -14.52
CA GLY A 15 -19.16 -4.84 -14.30
C GLY A 15 -19.74 -4.95 -12.89
N VAL A 16 -18.96 -5.37 -11.90
CA VAL A 16 -19.42 -5.53 -10.51
C VAL A 16 -18.72 -4.53 -9.61
N PHE A 17 -19.48 -3.75 -8.86
CA PHE A 17 -18.95 -2.76 -7.92
C PHE A 17 -18.19 -3.41 -6.75
N ASP A 18 -18.70 -4.55 -6.26
CA ASP A 18 -18.20 -5.20 -5.06
C ASP A 18 -16.88 -5.93 -5.33
N GLY A 19 -15.77 -5.21 -5.20
CA GLY A 19 -14.42 -5.72 -5.36
C GLY A 19 -13.48 -5.24 -4.28
N GLU A 20 -12.33 -5.89 -4.17
CA GLU A 20 -11.26 -5.50 -3.25
C GLU A 20 -10.52 -4.30 -3.81
N VAL A 21 -10.61 -3.17 -3.13
CA VAL A 21 -9.96 -1.93 -3.52
C VAL A 21 -8.91 -1.55 -2.48
N PHE A 22 -7.72 -2.10 -2.65
CA PHE A 22 -6.58 -1.75 -1.79
C PHE A 22 -6.18 -0.28 -2.03
N SER A 23 -5.90 0.47 -0.96
CA SER A 23 -5.70 1.93 -1.03
C SER A 23 -4.59 2.46 -0.11
N THR A 24 -3.83 1.58 0.52
CA THR A 24 -2.77 1.95 1.46
C THR A 24 -1.38 1.61 0.92
N TRP A 25 -1.15 1.93 -0.34
CA TRP A 25 0.06 1.59 -1.08
C TRP A 25 1.35 2.14 -0.46
N SER A 26 1.30 3.30 0.19
CA SER A 26 2.46 3.91 0.84
C SER A 26 3.05 3.09 2.00
N TYR A 27 2.31 2.11 2.50
CA TYR A 27 2.75 1.21 3.56
C TYR A 27 3.23 -0.15 3.06
N VAL A 28 3.23 -0.36 1.74
CA VAL A 28 3.58 -1.65 1.12
C VAL A 28 4.73 -1.43 0.14
N THR A 29 5.76 -2.27 0.18
CA THR A 29 6.87 -2.25 -0.78
C THR A 29 6.71 -3.31 -1.85
N HIS A 30 6.06 -4.41 -1.52
CA HIS A 30 5.88 -5.52 -2.43
C HIS A 30 4.55 -6.24 -2.16
N TYR A 31 3.89 -6.70 -3.22
CA TYR A 31 2.67 -7.49 -3.15
C TYR A 31 2.87 -8.83 -3.85
N GLY A 32 2.82 -9.92 -3.10
CA GLY A 32 2.87 -11.28 -3.64
C GLY A 32 1.48 -11.82 -3.93
N ASP A 33 1.23 -12.27 -5.15
CA ASP A 33 0.01 -12.99 -5.50
C ASP A 33 0.19 -14.49 -5.37
N TRP A 34 -0.67 -15.10 -4.57
CA TRP A 34 -0.59 -16.52 -4.26
C TRP A 34 -1.24 -17.44 -5.28
N THR A 35 -2.10 -16.96 -6.14
CA THR A 35 -3.00 -17.81 -6.92
C THR A 35 -2.65 -17.93 -8.40
N SER A 36 -1.61 -17.22 -8.84
CA SER A 36 -1.23 -17.22 -10.25
C SER A 36 -0.28 -18.35 -10.60
N PRO A 37 -0.58 -19.12 -11.64
CA PRO A 37 0.39 -20.09 -12.16
C PRO A 37 1.60 -19.35 -12.77
N HIS A 38 2.80 -19.90 -12.55
CA HIS A 38 4.05 -19.41 -13.14
C HIS A 38 4.35 -17.92 -12.93
N GLY A 39 3.89 -17.37 -11.81
CA GLY A 39 4.19 -16.00 -11.45
C GLY A 39 3.40 -14.92 -12.21
N TRP A 40 2.35 -15.26 -12.93
CA TRP A 40 1.54 -14.28 -13.64
C TRP A 40 0.69 -13.44 -12.66
N VAL A 41 0.65 -12.13 -12.88
CA VAL A 41 -0.16 -11.17 -12.13
C VAL A 41 -1.07 -10.43 -13.11
N PRO A 42 -2.36 -10.17 -12.76
CA PRO A 42 -3.24 -9.38 -13.62
C PRO A 42 -2.67 -7.98 -13.89
N GLY A 43 -2.63 -7.57 -15.17
CA GLY A 43 -2.01 -6.33 -15.61
C GLY A 43 -2.54 -5.09 -14.89
N GLY A 44 -3.86 -4.95 -14.73
CA GLY A 44 -4.42 -3.79 -14.01
C GLY A 44 -4.00 -3.70 -12.54
N PHE A 45 -3.71 -4.84 -11.90
CA PHE A 45 -3.15 -4.85 -10.55
C PHE A 45 -1.67 -4.46 -10.55
N ALA A 46 -0.88 -5.00 -11.49
CA ALA A 46 0.51 -4.61 -11.65
C ALA A 46 0.63 -3.10 -11.96
N ASP A 47 -0.20 -2.57 -12.84
CA ASP A 47 -0.21 -1.14 -13.19
C ASP A 47 -0.42 -0.24 -11.97
N VAL A 48 -1.41 -0.52 -11.13
CA VAL A 48 -1.65 0.30 -9.93
C VAL A 48 -0.57 0.14 -8.88
N ALA A 49 -0.02 -1.06 -8.71
CA ALA A 49 1.09 -1.29 -7.80
C ALA A 49 2.34 -0.51 -8.25
N HIS A 50 2.73 -0.63 -9.50
CA HIS A 50 3.88 0.09 -10.08
C HIS A 50 3.67 1.60 -10.06
N LYS A 51 2.47 2.09 -10.39
CA LYS A 51 2.10 3.49 -10.22
C LYS A 51 2.42 4.03 -8.83
N ASN A 52 2.25 3.19 -7.82
CA ASN A 52 2.60 3.52 -6.43
C ASN A 52 4.00 3.06 -6.03
N GLY A 53 4.83 2.60 -6.97
CA GLY A 53 6.18 2.10 -6.75
C GLY A 53 6.23 0.82 -5.88
N VAL A 54 5.21 -0.02 -5.95
CA VAL A 54 5.11 -1.31 -5.26
C VAL A 54 5.44 -2.42 -6.24
N GLY A 55 6.39 -3.27 -5.90
CA GLY A 55 6.70 -4.47 -6.68
C GLY A 55 5.59 -5.51 -6.59
N VAL A 56 5.46 -6.31 -7.63
CA VAL A 56 4.52 -7.43 -7.67
C VAL A 56 5.20 -8.71 -8.07
N SER A 57 4.89 -9.80 -7.37
CA SER A 57 5.33 -11.14 -7.75
C SER A 57 4.16 -12.12 -7.76
N GLY A 58 4.21 -13.05 -8.68
CA GLY A 58 3.37 -14.23 -8.61
C GLY A 58 4.08 -15.37 -7.88
N VAL A 59 3.35 -16.44 -7.61
CA VAL A 59 3.87 -17.62 -6.95
C VAL A 59 4.03 -18.76 -7.96
N ALA A 60 5.19 -19.40 -8.00
CA ALA A 60 5.38 -20.63 -8.75
C ALA A 60 4.55 -21.76 -8.13
N SER A 61 3.80 -22.45 -8.96
CA SER A 61 2.90 -23.53 -8.51
C SER A 61 3.66 -24.81 -8.25
N ILE A 62 4.38 -24.87 -7.13
CA ILE A 62 4.95 -26.11 -6.62
C ILE A 62 4.05 -26.61 -5.50
N PRO A 63 3.44 -27.79 -5.62
CA PRO A 63 2.53 -28.29 -4.62
C PRO A 63 3.17 -28.41 -3.24
N ASN A 64 2.41 -28.08 -2.22
CA ASN A 64 2.79 -28.23 -0.84
C ASN A 64 2.88 -29.70 -0.43
N ALA A 65 3.90 -30.09 0.31
CA ALA A 65 4.12 -31.46 0.76
C ALA A 65 2.98 -32.01 1.63
N SER A 66 2.28 -31.15 2.39
CA SER A 66 1.13 -31.59 3.20
C SER A 66 -0.08 -32.02 2.37
N ILE A 67 -0.18 -31.50 1.13
CA ILE A 67 -1.27 -31.83 0.21
C ILE A 67 -0.90 -33.03 -0.66
N ASN A 68 0.36 -33.13 -1.09
CA ASN A 68 0.82 -34.10 -2.09
C ASN A 68 1.93 -35.05 -1.60
N ALA A 69 2.03 -35.20 -0.28
CA ALA A 69 3.12 -36.00 0.33
C ALA A 69 3.27 -37.42 -0.23
N ASN A 70 2.20 -38.00 -0.77
CA ASN A 70 2.16 -39.39 -1.23
C ASN A 70 2.06 -39.56 -2.77
N ASP A 71 1.90 -38.49 -3.54
CA ASP A 71 1.65 -38.57 -4.97
C ASP A 71 2.85 -38.21 -5.86
N GLY A 72 3.92 -37.70 -5.27
CA GLY A 72 5.12 -37.29 -6.00
C GLY A 72 4.95 -36.03 -6.87
N ALA A 73 3.74 -35.42 -6.90
CA ALA A 73 3.44 -34.30 -7.80
C ALA A 73 4.31 -33.07 -7.51
N TRP A 74 4.70 -32.85 -6.26
CA TRP A 74 5.59 -31.77 -5.87
C TRP A 74 7.00 -31.95 -6.48
N GLY A 75 7.53 -33.16 -6.52
CA GLY A 75 8.82 -33.43 -7.13
C GLY A 75 8.82 -33.19 -8.63
N GLN A 76 7.76 -33.63 -9.31
CA GLN A 76 7.58 -33.36 -10.73
C GLN A 76 7.40 -31.89 -11.02
N ALA A 77 6.59 -31.18 -10.25
CA ALA A 77 6.37 -29.73 -10.42
C ALA A 77 7.66 -28.92 -10.20
N LEU A 78 8.48 -29.28 -9.21
CA LEU A 78 9.79 -28.67 -9.00
C LEU A 78 10.71 -28.96 -10.20
N HIS A 79 10.74 -30.18 -10.68
CA HIS A 79 11.55 -30.57 -11.84
C HIS A 79 11.11 -29.82 -13.11
N GLU A 80 9.81 -29.68 -13.33
CA GLU A 80 9.26 -28.90 -14.44
C GLU A 80 9.61 -27.40 -14.31
N GLN A 81 9.56 -26.84 -13.10
CA GLN A 81 9.94 -25.46 -12.85
C GLN A 81 11.39 -25.17 -13.19
N VAL A 82 12.32 -26.02 -12.74
CA VAL A 82 13.76 -25.84 -13.02
C VAL A 82 14.15 -26.16 -14.45
N ALA A 83 13.32 -26.92 -15.17
CA ALA A 83 13.50 -27.19 -16.59
C ALA A 83 13.07 -26.03 -17.49
N LEU A 84 12.41 -25.02 -16.97
CA LEU A 84 12.07 -23.80 -17.73
C LEU A 84 13.35 -23.09 -18.18
N ASP A 85 13.34 -22.60 -19.41
CA ASP A 85 14.40 -21.73 -19.92
C ASP A 85 14.45 -20.42 -19.16
N ASN A 86 15.54 -20.15 -18.45
CA ASN A 86 15.68 -19.00 -17.55
C ASN A 86 15.50 -17.67 -18.28
N GLU A 87 16.02 -17.55 -19.51
CA GLU A 87 15.92 -16.32 -20.29
C GLU A 87 14.48 -16.07 -20.76
N LYS A 88 13.80 -17.12 -21.23
CA LYS A 88 12.40 -16.99 -21.64
C LYS A 88 11.49 -16.69 -20.46
N LEU A 89 11.73 -17.30 -19.32
CA LEU A 89 10.98 -17.03 -18.10
C LEU A 89 11.19 -15.58 -17.63
N ALA A 90 12.43 -15.12 -17.57
CA ALA A 90 12.73 -13.75 -17.18
C ALA A 90 12.12 -12.72 -18.16
N LYS A 91 12.19 -12.97 -19.47
CA LYS A 91 11.52 -12.16 -20.48
C LYS A 91 10.00 -12.15 -20.34
N PHE A 92 9.42 -13.31 -20.01
CA PHE A 92 7.98 -13.42 -19.77
C PHE A 92 7.55 -12.58 -18.57
N LEU A 93 8.27 -12.66 -17.45
CA LEU A 93 7.99 -11.85 -16.26
C LEU A 93 8.11 -10.37 -16.57
N HIS A 94 9.20 -9.95 -17.20
CA HIS A 94 9.42 -8.56 -17.59
C HIS A 94 8.32 -8.05 -18.54
N TYR A 95 7.95 -8.82 -19.55
CA TYR A 95 6.89 -8.43 -20.49
C TYR A 95 5.52 -8.22 -19.82
N HIS A 96 5.22 -8.99 -18.78
CA HIS A 96 3.97 -8.89 -18.04
C HIS A 96 4.05 -7.96 -16.82
N GLY A 97 5.16 -7.24 -16.62
CA GLY A 97 5.32 -6.33 -15.50
C GLY A 97 5.37 -7.05 -14.15
N VAL A 98 5.96 -8.25 -14.11
CA VAL A 98 6.12 -9.04 -12.87
C VAL A 98 7.55 -8.90 -12.38
N ASP A 99 7.74 -8.52 -11.13
CA ASP A 99 9.03 -8.13 -10.57
C ASP A 99 9.81 -9.30 -9.96
N GLY A 100 9.24 -10.49 -9.96
CA GLY A 100 9.90 -11.70 -9.48
C GLY A 100 8.96 -12.86 -9.22
N LEU A 101 9.52 -13.94 -8.71
CA LEU A 101 8.78 -15.14 -8.33
C LEU A 101 8.76 -15.32 -6.81
N GLY A 102 7.60 -15.71 -6.29
CA GLY A 102 7.44 -16.19 -4.93
C GLY A 102 7.29 -17.71 -4.88
N TYR A 103 7.71 -18.31 -3.79
CA TYR A 103 7.57 -19.74 -3.55
C TYR A 103 6.96 -19.99 -2.18
N ASN A 104 5.88 -20.77 -2.16
CA ASN A 104 5.46 -21.45 -0.93
C ASN A 104 6.37 -22.67 -0.71
N ALA A 105 7.54 -22.41 -0.19
CA ALA A 105 8.56 -23.46 -0.10
C ALA A 105 8.28 -24.40 1.09
N GLU A 106 7.23 -25.19 0.97
CA GLU A 106 6.83 -26.26 1.88
C GLU A 106 6.84 -27.61 1.13
N PHE A 107 7.80 -27.80 0.24
CA PHE A 107 7.97 -28.99 -0.55
C PHE A 107 9.33 -29.65 -0.24
N TYR A 108 9.44 -30.96 -0.45
CA TYR A 108 10.72 -31.64 -0.40
C TYR A 108 11.47 -31.41 -1.71
N GLY A 109 12.60 -30.74 -1.65
CA GLY A 109 13.46 -30.53 -2.81
C GLY A 109 14.33 -31.73 -3.10
N MET A 110 14.46 -32.08 -4.40
CA MET A 110 15.50 -32.99 -4.81
C MET A 110 16.85 -32.28 -4.80
N SER A 111 17.89 -32.95 -4.29
CA SER A 111 19.21 -32.31 -4.14
C SER A 111 19.81 -31.80 -5.47
N ALA A 112 19.38 -32.35 -6.61
CA ALA A 112 19.79 -31.90 -7.94
C ALA A 112 19.03 -30.67 -8.44
N ASP A 113 17.77 -30.46 -7.99
CA ASP A 113 16.89 -29.42 -8.51
C ASP A 113 17.09 -28.10 -7.77
N LEU A 114 17.40 -28.12 -6.47
CA LEU A 114 17.59 -26.90 -5.69
C LEU A 114 18.71 -25.99 -6.21
N PRO A 115 19.91 -26.48 -6.57
CA PRO A 115 20.93 -25.63 -7.18
C PRO A 115 20.47 -25.00 -8.50
N ALA A 116 19.72 -25.75 -9.33
CA ALA A 116 19.17 -25.21 -10.57
C ALA A 116 18.13 -24.13 -10.32
N LEU A 117 17.27 -24.32 -9.32
CA LEU A 117 16.29 -23.34 -8.91
C LEU A 117 16.94 -22.03 -8.39
N ARG A 118 18.00 -22.13 -7.59
CA ARG A 118 18.79 -20.99 -7.14
C ARG A 118 19.42 -20.23 -8.30
N THR A 119 19.97 -20.94 -9.28
CA THR A 119 20.51 -20.34 -10.51
C THR A 119 19.41 -19.62 -11.31
N GLN A 120 18.22 -20.20 -11.39
CA GLN A 120 17.07 -19.59 -12.06
C GLN A 120 16.66 -18.28 -11.36
N HIS A 121 16.56 -18.26 -10.02
CA HIS A 121 16.24 -17.04 -9.27
C HIS A 121 17.28 -15.93 -9.46
N GLU A 122 18.55 -16.30 -9.40
CA GLU A 122 19.66 -15.37 -9.59
C GLU A 122 19.63 -14.78 -11.01
N PHE A 123 19.35 -15.62 -12.02
CA PHE A 123 19.20 -15.17 -13.40
C PHE A 123 18.02 -14.21 -13.58
N ILE A 124 16.85 -14.55 -13.01
CA ILE A 124 15.65 -13.71 -13.09
C ILE A 124 15.90 -12.34 -12.46
N HIS A 125 16.45 -12.31 -11.24
CA HIS A 125 16.75 -11.06 -10.56
C HIS A 125 17.70 -10.20 -11.38
N LYS A 126 18.83 -10.77 -11.81
CA LYS A 126 19.83 -10.08 -12.62
C LYS A 126 19.24 -9.53 -13.92
N TYR A 127 18.48 -10.35 -14.65
CA TYR A 127 17.85 -9.93 -15.89
C TYR A 127 16.90 -8.74 -15.67
N LEU A 128 16.01 -8.83 -14.68
CA LEU A 128 15.05 -7.74 -14.39
C LEU A 128 15.76 -6.45 -14.01
N VAL A 129 16.80 -6.52 -13.18
CA VAL A 129 17.61 -5.35 -12.82
C VAL A 129 18.32 -4.75 -14.05
N GLU A 130 18.89 -5.58 -14.94
CA GLU A 130 19.51 -5.12 -16.18
C GLU A 130 18.51 -4.46 -17.15
N GLN A 131 17.22 -4.79 -17.04
CA GLN A 131 16.15 -4.08 -17.77
C GLN A 131 15.67 -2.79 -17.07
N GLY A 132 16.33 -2.38 -16.00
CA GLY A 132 15.99 -1.16 -15.26
C GLY A 132 14.90 -1.34 -14.21
N ASN A 133 14.55 -2.57 -13.87
CA ASN A 133 13.53 -2.85 -12.85
C ASN A 133 14.13 -2.73 -11.45
N ASN A 134 13.85 -1.60 -10.79
CA ASN A 134 14.29 -1.31 -9.42
C ASN A 134 13.46 -2.03 -8.33
N LEU A 135 12.39 -2.74 -8.72
CA LEU A 135 11.50 -3.46 -7.82
C LEU A 135 11.73 -4.97 -7.89
N ALA A 136 12.76 -5.42 -8.64
CA ALA A 136 13.04 -6.82 -8.85
C ALA A 136 13.36 -7.55 -7.55
N GLU A 137 12.51 -8.49 -7.14
CA GLU A 137 12.66 -9.26 -5.92
C GLU A 137 11.95 -10.61 -6.01
N ASN A 138 12.69 -11.69 -5.75
CA ASN A 138 12.11 -13.03 -5.57
C ASN A 138 11.87 -13.30 -4.08
N PHE A 139 10.91 -14.17 -3.76
CA PHE A 139 10.53 -14.51 -2.40
C PHE A 139 10.55 -16.00 -2.13
N TRP A 140 11.04 -16.37 -0.96
CA TRP A 140 11.07 -17.74 -0.48
C TRP A 140 10.44 -17.81 0.92
N TYR A 141 9.36 -18.57 1.03
CA TYR A 141 8.84 -18.92 2.34
C TYR A 141 9.77 -19.92 3.01
N ASP A 142 10.23 -19.61 4.21
CA ASP A 142 11.30 -20.34 4.92
C ASP A 142 10.78 -21.65 5.51
N GLY A 143 10.53 -22.62 4.65
CA GLY A 143 10.10 -23.98 4.99
C GLY A 143 11.03 -25.03 4.39
N THR A 144 11.24 -25.02 3.06
CA THR A 144 12.22 -25.91 2.40
C THR A 144 13.63 -25.36 2.60
N ASN A 145 14.48 -26.16 3.25
CA ASN A 145 15.87 -25.81 3.55
C ASN A 145 16.84 -26.18 2.41
N ASP A 146 18.10 -25.81 2.56
CA ASP A 146 19.17 -26.04 1.57
C ASP A 146 19.43 -27.50 1.22
N ASN A 147 19.04 -28.44 2.09
CA ASN A 147 19.17 -29.87 1.89
C ASN A 147 17.92 -30.48 1.24
N GLY A 148 16.90 -29.70 0.97
CA GLY A 148 15.63 -30.17 0.43
C GLY A 148 14.68 -30.77 1.45
N GLY A 149 15.02 -30.74 2.74
CA GLY A 149 14.10 -31.07 3.82
C GLY A 149 13.20 -29.88 4.17
N ILE A 150 12.19 -30.10 4.98
CA ILE A 150 11.31 -29.07 5.51
C ILE A 150 11.65 -28.81 6.98
N SER A 151 11.97 -27.54 7.29
CA SER A 151 12.14 -27.05 8.65
C SER A 151 11.69 -25.60 8.76
N PHE A 152 10.99 -25.28 9.82
CA PHE A 152 10.45 -23.92 10.05
C PHE A 152 11.25 -23.27 11.18
N ASP A 153 12.49 -22.89 10.89
CA ASP A 153 13.41 -22.43 11.93
C ASP A 153 13.24 -20.94 12.26
N GLY A 154 12.53 -20.18 11.40
CA GLY A 154 12.21 -18.78 11.63
C GLY A 154 13.41 -17.85 11.75
N GLY A 155 14.53 -18.21 11.12
CA GLY A 155 15.77 -17.45 11.16
C GLY A 155 16.72 -17.81 10.02
N ILE A 156 17.75 -16.97 9.79
CA ILE A 156 18.79 -17.26 8.82
C ILE A 156 19.95 -18.06 9.47
N GLY A 157 20.41 -19.10 8.76
CA GLY A 157 21.50 -19.93 9.23
C GLY A 157 22.08 -20.83 8.15
N SER A 158 22.82 -21.86 8.58
CA SER A 158 23.42 -22.83 7.66
C SER A 158 22.40 -23.64 6.87
N HIS A 159 21.15 -23.65 7.29
CA HIS A 159 20.07 -24.43 6.67
C HIS A 159 19.40 -23.74 5.49
N ASN A 160 19.54 -22.42 5.32
CA ASN A 160 18.88 -21.64 4.25
C ASN A 160 19.79 -20.58 3.60
N LYS A 161 21.06 -20.52 3.98
CA LYS A 161 22.02 -19.53 3.45
C LYS A 161 22.24 -19.64 1.94
N GLU A 162 22.24 -20.86 1.40
CA GLU A 162 22.44 -21.08 -0.05
C GLU A 162 21.21 -20.62 -0.84
N THR A 163 20.01 -20.76 -0.29
CA THR A 163 18.77 -20.27 -0.89
C THR A 163 18.70 -18.75 -0.83
N PHE A 164 19.15 -18.14 0.26
CA PHE A 164 19.18 -16.69 0.43
C PHE A 164 20.29 -16.02 -0.40
N GLY A 165 21.44 -16.68 -0.54
CA GLY A 165 22.58 -16.16 -1.29
C GLY A 165 23.36 -15.08 -0.54
N ASN A 166 24.11 -14.29 -1.29
CA ASN A 166 24.96 -13.21 -0.79
C ASN A 166 24.91 -11.99 -1.74
N GLY A 167 25.71 -10.95 -1.47
CA GLY A 167 25.73 -9.74 -2.29
C GLY A 167 26.19 -9.91 -3.73
N GLU A 168 26.90 -10.99 -4.05
CA GLU A 168 27.31 -11.34 -5.44
C GLU A 168 26.29 -12.23 -6.13
N HIS A 169 25.61 -13.06 -5.35
CA HIS A 169 24.61 -14.03 -5.80
C HIS A 169 23.26 -13.71 -5.13
N ILE A 170 22.59 -12.67 -5.62
CA ILE A 170 21.30 -12.23 -5.07
C ILE A 170 20.22 -13.23 -5.46
N ARG A 171 19.73 -13.91 -4.46
CA ARG A 171 18.68 -14.94 -4.52
C ARG A 171 17.46 -14.45 -3.76
N PRO A 172 16.40 -15.26 -3.58
CA PRO A 172 15.18 -14.80 -2.95
C PRO A 172 15.37 -14.17 -1.58
N SER A 173 14.57 -13.17 -1.30
CA SER A 173 14.35 -12.70 0.07
C SER A 173 13.63 -13.76 0.87
N LEU A 174 13.97 -13.89 2.16
CA LEU A 174 13.38 -14.89 3.04
C LEU A 174 12.17 -14.36 3.77
N PHE A 175 11.06 -15.06 3.63
CA PHE A 175 9.86 -14.83 4.42
C PHE A 175 9.83 -15.87 5.56
N PHE A 176 10.19 -15.43 6.78
CA PHE A 176 10.25 -16.32 7.93
C PHE A 176 8.89 -16.91 8.27
N ASN A 177 8.88 -18.17 8.63
CA ASN A 177 7.70 -18.81 9.20
C ASN A 177 7.21 -18.09 10.45
N TYR A 178 5.93 -18.17 10.72
CA TYR A 178 5.23 -17.43 11.79
C TYR A 178 5.61 -17.77 13.22
N ASN A 179 6.42 -18.80 13.42
CA ASN A 179 6.91 -19.25 14.74
C ASN A 179 8.26 -18.64 15.16
N TRP A 180 8.72 -17.60 14.44
CA TRP A 180 9.94 -16.92 14.82
C TRP A 180 9.82 -16.23 16.21
N HIS A 181 10.95 -16.14 16.89
CA HIS A 181 11.06 -15.50 18.18
C HIS A 181 12.10 -14.38 18.13
N ARG A 182 12.09 -13.52 19.15
CA ARG A 182 13.09 -12.42 19.25
C ARG A 182 14.53 -12.92 19.10
N SER A 183 14.85 -14.07 19.69
CA SER A 183 16.17 -14.67 19.57
C SER A 183 16.54 -15.07 18.14
N ASN A 184 15.59 -15.59 17.35
CA ASN A 184 15.82 -15.94 15.96
C ASN A 184 16.17 -14.68 15.14
N VAL A 185 15.42 -13.60 15.34
CA VAL A 185 15.65 -12.31 14.67
C VAL A 185 17.03 -11.76 15.05
N LEU A 186 17.34 -11.65 16.33
CA LEU A 186 18.64 -11.13 16.80
C LEU A 186 19.81 -11.96 16.29
N ASN A 187 19.70 -13.29 16.34
CA ASN A 187 20.72 -14.17 15.79
C ASN A 187 20.88 -14.00 14.28
N SER A 188 19.77 -13.89 13.56
CA SER A 188 19.80 -13.65 12.11
C SER A 188 20.52 -12.36 11.77
N LEU A 189 20.18 -11.26 12.43
CA LEU A 189 20.79 -9.95 12.19
C LEU A 189 22.26 -9.90 12.60
N SER A 190 22.62 -10.48 13.75
CA SER A 190 24.01 -10.49 14.24
C SER A 190 24.93 -11.35 13.38
N ASN A 191 24.41 -12.41 12.77
CA ASN A 191 25.19 -13.33 11.95
C ASN A 191 25.07 -13.07 10.44
N LEU A 192 24.23 -12.12 10.01
CA LEU A 192 23.93 -11.89 8.61
C LEU A 192 25.18 -11.77 7.73
N GLN A 193 26.14 -10.96 8.14
CA GLN A 193 27.38 -10.75 7.38
C GLN A 193 28.32 -11.97 7.36
N ASN A 194 28.15 -12.90 8.29
CA ASN A 194 28.91 -14.17 8.30
C ASN A 194 28.24 -15.23 7.43
N VAL A 195 26.93 -15.25 7.40
CA VAL A 195 26.12 -16.28 6.70
C VAL A 195 25.84 -15.85 5.26
N ALA A 196 25.53 -14.60 5.04
CA ALA A 196 25.15 -14.02 3.76
C ALA A 196 25.78 -12.62 3.57
N PRO A 197 27.12 -12.54 3.39
CA PRO A 197 27.81 -11.26 3.27
C PRO A 197 27.25 -10.43 2.12
N GLY A 198 27.02 -9.13 2.37
CA GLY A 198 26.50 -8.20 1.39
C GLY A 198 24.98 -8.19 1.22
N ARG A 199 24.23 -9.09 1.88
CA ARG A 199 22.77 -9.01 1.90
C ARG A 199 22.28 -7.96 2.89
N ASN A 200 21.11 -7.38 2.57
CA ASN A 200 20.48 -6.36 3.39
C ASN A 200 19.58 -7.03 4.47
N PRO A 201 19.58 -6.55 5.72
CA PRO A 201 18.59 -7.01 6.70
C PRO A 201 17.13 -6.87 6.24
N LEU A 202 16.85 -5.90 5.37
CA LEU A 202 15.50 -5.71 4.81
C LEU A 202 15.09 -6.78 3.79
N ASP A 203 16.02 -7.62 3.33
CA ASP A 203 15.71 -8.81 2.52
C ASP A 203 15.16 -9.97 3.36
N ILE A 204 15.03 -9.76 4.67
CA ILE A 204 14.45 -10.71 5.63
C ILE A 204 13.11 -10.16 6.10
N TYR A 205 12.06 -10.94 5.88
CA TYR A 205 10.68 -10.60 6.24
C TYR A 205 10.23 -11.41 7.44
N ALA A 206 9.94 -10.74 8.55
CA ALA A 206 9.28 -11.38 9.69
C ALA A 206 7.85 -11.74 9.30
N GLY A 207 7.53 -13.02 9.22
CA GLY A 207 6.23 -13.48 8.79
C GLY A 207 5.16 -13.36 9.85
N PHE A 208 3.99 -12.84 9.48
CA PHE A 208 2.79 -12.81 10.29
C PHE A 208 1.66 -13.51 9.57
N ASN A 209 1.09 -14.51 10.24
CA ASN A 209 -0.06 -15.23 9.72
C ASN A 209 -1.35 -14.50 10.06
N MET A 210 -1.86 -13.71 9.12
CA MET A 210 -3.11 -12.98 9.30
C MET A 210 -4.34 -13.87 9.26
N GLN A 211 -4.23 -15.13 8.84
CA GLN A 211 -5.34 -16.07 8.76
C GLN A 211 -5.65 -16.74 10.10
N GLY A 212 -4.65 -16.91 10.95
CA GLY A 212 -4.82 -17.57 12.24
C GLY A 212 -3.95 -16.99 13.34
N GLY A 213 -3.37 -15.84 13.08
CA GLY A 213 -2.23 -15.22 13.65
C GLY A 213 -2.06 -15.17 15.16
N ASP A 214 -0.82 -15.10 15.55
CA ASP A 214 -0.43 -14.62 16.88
C ASP A 214 0.24 -13.24 16.71
N PRO A 215 -0.49 -12.17 16.99
CA PRO A 215 0.03 -10.82 16.86
C PRO A 215 0.87 -10.37 18.07
N SER A 216 1.14 -11.23 19.04
CA SER A 216 1.83 -10.86 20.30
C SER A 216 3.26 -10.30 20.09
N THR A 217 3.87 -10.58 18.94
CA THR A 217 5.25 -10.17 18.64
C THR A 217 5.34 -8.85 17.85
N TRP A 218 4.25 -8.23 17.44
CA TRP A 218 4.24 -6.99 16.66
C TRP A 218 5.04 -5.86 17.31
N THR A 219 4.93 -5.70 18.62
CA THR A 219 5.58 -4.60 19.36
C THR A 219 7.10 -4.70 19.36
N THR A 220 7.65 -5.88 19.10
CA THR A 220 9.11 -6.09 19.09
C THR A 220 9.76 -5.73 17.77
N LEU A 221 8.98 -5.60 16.70
CA LEU A 221 9.51 -5.33 15.36
C LEU A 221 10.10 -3.95 15.20
N ALA A 222 9.60 -2.95 15.94
CA ALA A 222 10.12 -1.58 15.88
C ALA A 222 11.62 -1.50 16.26
N ASP A 223 12.13 -2.49 16.99
CA ASP A 223 13.51 -2.54 17.47
C ASP A 223 14.49 -3.13 16.44
N TYR A 224 13.99 -3.66 15.31
CA TYR A 224 14.81 -4.41 14.36
C TYR A 224 14.74 -3.86 12.93
N PRO A 225 15.88 -3.70 12.26
CA PRO A 225 15.94 -3.24 10.87
C PRO A 225 15.66 -4.43 9.91
N MET A 226 14.46 -4.96 9.91
CA MET A 226 14.03 -6.00 8.99
C MET A 226 12.65 -5.68 8.42
N SER A 227 12.27 -6.36 7.36
CA SER A 227 10.96 -6.21 6.72
C SER A 227 9.88 -7.02 7.43
N ILE A 228 8.62 -6.66 7.18
CA ILE A 228 7.45 -7.33 7.71
C ILE A 228 6.72 -8.03 6.57
N GLY A 229 6.48 -9.33 6.71
CA GLY A 229 5.72 -10.12 5.75
C GLY A 229 4.33 -10.47 6.27
N LEU A 230 3.28 -9.99 5.61
CA LEU A 230 1.90 -10.27 5.99
C LEU A 230 1.35 -11.39 5.09
N TRP A 231 1.10 -12.55 5.67
CA TRP A 231 0.47 -13.67 4.99
C TRP A 231 -1.04 -13.59 5.08
N GLY A 232 -1.73 -13.66 3.94
CA GLY A 232 -3.18 -13.73 3.91
C GLY A 232 -3.88 -12.49 4.47
N ALA A 233 -3.34 -11.29 4.25
CA ALA A 233 -3.82 -10.07 4.90
C ALA A 233 -5.20 -9.59 4.42
N HIS A 234 -5.75 -10.14 3.33
CA HIS A 234 -6.96 -9.61 2.71
C HIS A 234 -8.15 -10.56 2.76
N GLU A 235 -7.96 -11.87 2.54
CA GLU A 235 -9.05 -12.85 2.46
C GLU A 235 -9.39 -13.48 3.81
N ARG A 236 -10.68 -13.64 4.12
CA ARG A 236 -11.20 -14.37 5.30
C ARG A 236 -10.69 -13.94 6.67
N ASN A 237 -9.85 -12.96 6.72
CA ASN A 237 -9.19 -12.45 7.90
C ASN A 237 -9.59 -11.00 8.13
N MET A 238 -8.82 -10.27 8.90
CA MET A 238 -9.31 -9.03 9.46
C MET A 238 -9.64 -7.96 8.42
N LEU A 239 -8.92 -7.85 7.30
CA LEU A 239 -9.19 -6.80 6.34
C LEU A 239 -10.47 -7.05 5.54
N TRP A 240 -10.59 -8.21 4.93
CA TRP A 240 -11.73 -8.52 4.07
C TRP A 240 -12.93 -9.13 4.79
N ALA A 241 -12.68 -10.03 5.75
CA ALA A 241 -13.76 -10.66 6.49
C ALA A 241 -14.52 -9.70 7.39
N GLY A 242 -13.85 -8.67 7.92
CA GLY A 242 -14.49 -7.59 8.67
C GLY A 242 -15.57 -6.88 7.86
N ARG A 243 -15.32 -6.65 6.60
CA ARG A 243 -16.24 -6.03 5.65
C ARG A 243 -17.60 -6.76 5.56
N ALA A 244 -17.58 -8.07 5.46
CA ALA A 244 -18.80 -8.86 5.27
C ALA A 244 -19.75 -8.85 6.47
N LYS A 245 -19.22 -8.53 7.65
CA LYS A 245 -20.00 -8.53 8.91
C LYS A 245 -20.71 -7.22 9.19
N GLN A 246 -20.24 -6.11 8.61
CA GLN A 246 -20.63 -4.76 8.99
C GLN A 246 -21.73 -4.14 8.15
N GLY A 247 -22.05 -4.70 7.00
CA GLY A 247 -23.04 -4.07 6.13
C GLY A 247 -23.80 -5.04 5.28
N SER A 248 -25.05 -4.71 5.01
CA SER A 248 -25.91 -5.45 4.07
C SER A 248 -25.79 -4.94 2.63
N SER A 249 -25.39 -3.68 2.42
CA SER A 249 -25.19 -3.08 1.11
C SER A 249 -23.71 -3.09 0.70
N ASP A 250 -23.44 -3.10 -0.61
CA ASP A 250 -22.10 -3.11 -1.15
C ASP A 250 -21.32 -1.82 -0.83
N ILE A 251 -22.00 -0.67 -0.79
CA ILE A 251 -21.39 0.57 -0.32
C ILE A 251 -20.94 0.45 1.14
N ALA A 252 -21.78 -0.10 2.00
CA ALA A 252 -21.43 -0.30 3.41
C ALA A 252 -20.23 -1.25 3.56
N LYS A 253 -20.16 -2.31 2.76
CA LYS A 253 -19.02 -3.24 2.73
C LYS A 253 -17.74 -2.53 2.28
N GLN A 254 -17.80 -1.74 1.21
CA GLN A 254 -16.64 -1.00 0.70
C GLN A 254 -16.18 0.06 1.71
N THR A 255 -17.11 0.81 2.31
CA THR A 255 -16.78 1.78 3.37
C THR A 255 -16.11 1.09 4.54
N THR A 256 -16.65 -0.05 5.00
CA THR A 256 -16.07 -0.85 6.07
C THR A 256 -14.66 -1.32 5.72
N TYR A 257 -14.43 -1.80 4.51
CA TYR A 257 -13.12 -2.24 4.07
C TYR A 257 -12.08 -1.09 4.08
N GLN A 258 -12.45 0.08 3.59
CA GLN A 258 -11.58 1.26 3.64
C GLN A 258 -11.26 1.69 5.08
N ASN A 259 -12.24 1.65 5.97
CA ASN A 259 -12.04 1.96 7.38
C ASN A 259 -11.12 0.93 8.07
N VAL A 260 -11.25 -0.35 7.72
CA VAL A 260 -10.36 -1.39 8.23
C VAL A 260 -8.92 -1.17 7.77
N LEU A 261 -8.70 -0.86 6.51
CA LEU A 261 -7.38 -0.51 6.00
C LEU A 261 -6.79 0.67 6.77
N GLU A 262 -7.57 1.74 6.96
CA GLU A 262 -7.12 2.89 7.72
C GLU A 262 -6.73 2.51 9.15
N MET A 263 -7.60 1.83 9.86
CA MET A 263 -7.34 1.45 11.25
C MET A 263 -6.15 0.51 11.37
N PHE A 264 -6.01 -0.44 10.45
CA PHE A 264 -4.89 -1.36 10.46
C PHE A 264 -3.55 -0.65 10.22
N PHE A 265 -3.48 0.22 9.21
CA PHE A 265 -2.22 0.89 8.88
C PHE A 265 -1.94 2.13 9.73
N THR A 266 -2.95 2.89 10.12
CA THR A 266 -2.75 4.21 10.74
C THR A 266 -3.46 4.40 12.07
N ASN A 267 -4.25 3.44 12.51
CA ASN A 267 -5.14 3.57 13.68
C ASN A 267 -6.04 4.83 13.62
N GLY A 268 -6.52 5.15 12.42
CA GLY A 268 -7.34 6.34 12.17
C GLY A 268 -6.58 7.65 12.30
N ASN A 269 -5.27 7.61 12.54
CA ASN A 269 -4.38 8.77 12.62
C ASN A 269 -4.76 9.88 13.58
N ARG A 270 -5.61 9.61 14.54
CA ARG A 270 -6.09 10.62 15.47
C ARG A 270 -5.61 10.40 16.87
N ASN A 271 -5.67 9.15 17.30
CA ASN A 271 -5.17 8.73 18.61
C ASN A 271 -4.56 7.34 18.46
N PRO A 272 -3.24 7.25 18.29
CA PRO A 272 -2.56 5.97 18.14
C PRO A 272 -2.64 5.07 19.37
N ALA A 273 -3.01 5.61 20.55
CA ALA A 273 -3.27 4.81 21.74
C ALA A 273 -4.70 4.25 21.80
N LYS A 274 -5.56 4.64 20.85
CA LYS A 274 -6.93 4.12 20.80
C LYS A 274 -6.91 2.67 20.39
N SER A 275 -7.61 1.86 21.16
CA SER A 275 -7.89 0.46 20.85
C SER A 275 -8.60 0.35 19.48
N ILE A 276 -8.20 -0.62 18.72
CA ILE A 276 -8.93 -1.02 17.52
C ILE A 276 -10.01 -2.02 17.95
N ASP A 277 -11.21 -1.56 18.12
CA ASP A 277 -12.38 -2.43 18.19
C ASP A 277 -12.90 -2.68 16.77
N ILE A 278 -12.08 -3.37 15.98
CA ILE A 278 -12.48 -3.71 14.63
C ILE A 278 -13.08 -5.10 14.62
N TYR A 279 -14.39 -5.17 14.53
CA TYR A 279 -15.11 -6.32 14.04
C TYR A 279 -14.98 -7.56 14.90
N ASN A 280 -14.69 -7.44 16.18
CA ASN A 280 -14.35 -8.60 16.99
C ASN A 280 -13.39 -9.50 16.23
N ALA A 281 -12.35 -8.90 15.66
CA ALA A 281 -11.40 -9.60 14.80
C ALA A 281 -10.63 -10.70 15.55
N GLY A 282 -11.08 -11.03 16.74
CA GLY A 282 -10.54 -12.09 17.56
C GLY A 282 -9.08 -11.82 17.92
N SER A 283 -8.26 -12.83 17.80
CA SER A 283 -6.84 -12.77 18.11
C SER A 283 -5.98 -12.07 17.05
N HIS A 284 -6.55 -11.52 16.00
CA HIS A 284 -5.78 -10.94 14.88
C HIS A 284 -5.19 -9.57 15.19
N PHE A 285 -5.71 -8.86 16.18
CA PHE A 285 -5.11 -7.64 16.68
C PHE A 285 -4.57 -7.86 18.10
N PRO A 286 -3.39 -7.34 18.39
CA PRO A 286 -2.63 -7.79 19.55
C PRO A 286 -3.19 -7.38 20.89
N ASP A 287 -3.89 -6.32 21.00
CA ASP A 287 -4.51 -5.88 22.25
C ASP A 287 -5.16 -4.51 22.14
N GLU A 288 -5.53 -3.96 23.30
CA GLU A 288 -6.10 -2.63 23.44
C GLU A 288 -5.17 -1.47 23.06
N LYS A 289 -3.93 -1.74 22.63
CA LYS A 289 -2.89 -0.74 22.36
C LYS A 289 -2.36 -0.81 20.92
N TRP A 290 -3.19 -1.17 19.98
CA TRP A 290 -2.79 -1.14 18.58
C TRP A 290 -2.58 0.29 18.10
N PHE A 291 -1.37 0.59 17.64
CA PHE A 291 -0.97 1.94 17.16
C PHE A 291 -1.07 2.10 15.64
N GLY A 292 -1.42 1.06 14.93
CA GLY A 292 -1.32 0.97 13.47
C GLY A 292 0.06 0.49 13.01
N MET A 293 0.12 -0.10 11.83
CA MET A 293 1.39 -0.56 11.23
C MET A 293 2.42 0.57 11.09
N SER A 294 1.96 1.80 10.87
CA SER A 294 2.81 2.99 10.77
C SER A 294 3.64 3.28 12.03
N ALA A 295 3.27 2.70 13.19
CA ALA A 295 4.07 2.80 14.40
C ALA A 295 5.28 1.85 14.43
N TYR A 296 5.27 0.81 13.60
CA TYR A 296 6.28 -0.25 13.59
C TYR A 296 7.12 -0.28 12.32
N MET A 297 6.75 0.46 11.31
CA MET A 297 7.44 0.52 10.03
C MET A 297 7.43 1.94 9.46
N SER A 298 8.41 2.26 8.65
CA SER A 298 8.40 3.51 7.89
C SER A 298 7.47 3.36 6.70
N ALA A 299 6.48 4.24 6.61
CA ALA A 299 5.76 4.40 5.36
C ALA A 299 6.75 4.85 4.28
N ARG A 300 6.62 4.33 3.09
CA ARG A 300 7.38 4.85 1.96
C ARG A 300 7.05 6.31 1.75
N SER A 301 8.10 7.03 1.50
CA SER A 301 8.10 8.40 1.88
C SER A 301 7.27 9.29 0.99
N SER A 302 7.47 9.32 -0.29
CA SER A 302 6.91 10.41 -1.06
C SER A 302 6.55 9.97 -2.45
N LEU A 303 5.52 10.60 -2.98
CA LEU A 303 5.32 10.63 -4.42
C LEU A 303 6.46 11.47 -5.01
N SER A 304 7.34 10.82 -5.75
CA SER A 304 8.30 11.50 -6.59
C SER A 304 7.69 11.65 -7.98
N TRP A 305 7.67 12.86 -8.50
CA TRP A 305 7.02 13.15 -9.76
C TRP A 305 7.78 14.23 -10.52
N ASP A 306 8.08 13.97 -11.77
CA ASP A 306 8.67 14.97 -12.65
C ASP A 306 7.57 15.78 -13.37
N LEU A 307 7.21 16.90 -12.77
CA LEU A 307 6.23 17.82 -13.33
C LEU A 307 6.68 18.42 -14.68
N SER A 308 7.92 18.20 -15.11
CA SER A 308 8.37 18.64 -16.42
C SER A 308 7.95 17.71 -17.56
N GLU A 309 7.71 16.47 -17.23
CA GLU A 309 7.33 15.43 -18.17
C GLU A 309 5.81 15.25 -18.21
N GLU A 310 5.18 15.20 -17.00
CA GLU A 310 3.76 14.94 -16.89
C GLU A 310 3.09 15.76 -15.79
N PRO A 311 1.83 16.19 -15.93
CA PRO A 311 1.07 16.81 -14.87
C PRO A 311 0.73 15.79 -13.77
N PHE A 312 0.75 16.22 -12.50
CA PHE A 312 0.22 15.42 -11.43
C PHE A 312 -1.28 15.66 -11.30
N ILE A 313 -2.09 14.63 -11.47
CA ILE A 313 -3.55 14.72 -11.42
C ILE A 313 -4.11 13.56 -10.60
N THR A 314 -5.01 13.87 -9.68
CA THR A 314 -5.83 12.88 -8.98
C THR A 314 -7.27 13.36 -8.85
N PHE A 315 -8.20 12.45 -9.05
CA PHE A 315 -9.62 12.65 -8.79
C PHE A 315 -10.08 11.88 -7.56
N PHE A 316 -9.13 11.28 -6.83
CA PHE A 316 -9.38 10.42 -5.67
C PHE A 316 -10.25 9.19 -5.99
N ASN A 317 -10.24 8.76 -7.25
CA ASN A 317 -10.98 7.60 -7.69
C ASN A 317 -10.32 6.31 -7.21
N LEU A 318 -11.10 5.46 -6.55
CA LEU A 318 -10.62 4.19 -5.99
C LEU A 318 -10.49 3.06 -7.02
N GLY A 319 -11.05 3.22 -8.22
CA GLY A 319 -11.04 2.18 -9.24
C GLY A 319 -12.30 1.31 -9.24
N ASN A 320 -13.36 1.75 -8.59
CA ASN A 320 -14.68 1.14 -8.67
C ASN A 320 -15.80 2.18 -8.53
N GLY A 321 -17.00 1.81 -8.91
CA GLY A 321 -18.15 2.69 -8.81
C GLY A 321 -19.47 2.00 -9.14
N ARG A 322 -20.55 2.66 -8.76
CA ARG A 322 -21.93 2.31 -9.14
C ARG A 322 -22.44 3.20 -10.26
N PHE A 323 -21.61 4.06 -10.72
CA PHE A 323 -21.80 4.99 -11.81
C PHE A 323 -20.44 5.42 -12.34
N PHE A 324 -20.43 6.10 -13.47
CA PHE A 324 -19.24 6.76 -13.98
C PHE A 324 -19.58 8.22 -14.30
N ASN A 325 -18.82 9.14 -13.68
CA ASN A 325 -18.87 10.56 -13.99
C ASN A 325 -17.67 10.99 -14.83
N TRP A 326 -17.88 11.96 -15.67
CA TRP A 326 -16.84 12.68 -16.38
C TRP A 326 -17.02 14.18 -16.20
N LYS A 327 -16.06 14.82 -15.55
CA LYS A 327 -16.09 16.26 -15.22
C LYS A 327 -17.40 16.68 -14.54
N GLY A 328 -17.77 15.95 -13.50
CA GLY A 328 -18.97 16.18 -12.71
C GLY A 328 -20.30 15.79 -13.38
N LYS A 329 -20.26 15.27 -14.61
CA LYS A 329 -21.47 14.87 -15.33
C LYS A 329 -21.61 13.35 -15.36
N ARG A 330 -22.79 12.86 -14.97
CA ARG A 330 -23.13 11.45 -14.98
C ARG A 330 -23.16 10.92 -16.42
N GLN A 331 -22.31 9.94 -16.73
CA GLN A 331 -22.26 9.29 -18.03
C GLN A 331 -23.14 8.03 -18.06
N ASN A 332 -23.12 7.26 -16.98
CA ASN A 332 -23.96 6.07 -16.81
C ASN A 332 -24.12 5.73 -15.32
N ASN A 333 -25.06 4.82 -15.03
CA ASN A 333 -25.33 4.28 -13.70
C ASN A 333 -25.00 2.77 -13.62
N ASN A 334 -24.01 2.33 -14.38
CA ASN A 334 -23.56 0.95 -14.36
C ASN A 334 -22.51 0.76 -13.27
N GLU A 335 -22.58 -0.37 -12.60
CA GLU A 335 -21.53 -0.81 -11.71
C GLU A 335 -20.28 -1.18 -12.51
N TRP A 336 -19.11 -0.92 -11.91
CA TRP A 336 -17.83 -1.26 -12.51
C TRP A 336 -16.74 -1.40 -11.48
N TYR A 337 -15.72 -2.18 -11.82
CA TYR A 337 -14.49 -2.36 -11.09
C TYR A 337 -13.31 -2.44 -12.06
N ASN A 338 -12.30 -1.64 -11.83
CA ASN A 338 -11.00 -1.70 -12.48
C ASN A 338 -9.96 -1.03 -11.59
N ILE A 339 -9.22 -1.81 -10.81
CA ILE A 339 -8.21 -1.25 -9.91
C ILE A 339 -7.06 -0.57 -10.67
N GLY A 340 -6.80 -0.97 -11.92
CA GLY A 340 -5.76 -0.37 -12.75
C GLY A 340 -5.97 1.11 -13.09
N VAL A 341 -7.22 1.61 -12.95
CA VAL A 341 -7.52 3.04 -13.13
C VAL A 341 -7.66 3.79 -11.81
N GLN A 342 -7.22 3.21 -10.70
CA GLN A 342 -7.16 3.91 -9.43
C GLN A 342 -6.23 5.11 -9.52
N ASP A 343 -6.65 6.23 -8.97
CA ASP A 343 -5.84 7.44 -8.90
C ASP A 343 -4.75 7.36 -7.82
N TYR A 344 -3.85 8.34 -7.80
CA TYR A 344 -3.01 8.58 -6.64
C TYR A 344 -3.88 8.98 -5.46
N LEU A 345 -3.81 8.19 -4.39
CA LEU A 345 -4.59 8.41 -3.18
C LEU A 345 -3.73 9.12 -2.13
N PRO A 346 -4.32 9.75 -1.12
CA PRO A 346 -3.56 10.39 -0.05
C PRO A 346 -2.48 9.47 0.50
N THR A 347 -1.24 9.96 0.56
CA THR A 347 -0.03 9.14 0.78
C THR A 347 -0.05 8.38 2.11
N TRP A 348 -0.51 9.05 3.17
CA TRP A 348 -0.67 8.47 4.48
C TRP A 348 -2.15 8.41 4.88
N ARG A 349 -2.98 8.04 3.95
CA ARG A 349 -4.40 8.29 4.06
C ARG A 349 -4.64 9.79 4.27
N TYR A 350 -5.65 10.17 4.98
CA TYR A 350 -5.96 11.55 5.29
C TYR A 350 -5.51 11.84 6.73
N TRP A 351 -4.25 12.16 6.94
CA TRP A 351 -3.71 12.45 8.25
C TRP A 351 -4.05 13.85 8.71
N PHE A 352 -4.63 13.94 9.92
CA PHE A 352 -4.94 15.20 10.55
C PHE A 352 -3.81 15.64 11.47
N ALA A 353 -3.44 16.93 11.42
CA ALA A 353 -2.32 17.44 12.18
C ALA A 353 -2.52 17.32 13.70
N SER A 354 -3.76 17.40 14.19
CA SER A 354 -4.10 17.17 15.58
C SER A 354 -3.68 15.79 16.10
N SER A 355 -3.42 14.84 15.20
CA SER A 355 -2.97 13.48 15.56
C SER A 355 -1.51 13.43 15.94
N PHE A 356 -0.66 14.35 15.46
CA PHE A 356 0.80 14.25 15.66
C PHE A 356 1.53 15.57 15.94
N MET A 357 0.93 16.74 15.75
CA MET A 357 1.59 18.02 16.03
C MET A 357 1.71 18.32 17.52
N GLY A 358 2.73 17.74 18.14
CA GLY A 358 3.05 17.98 19.56
C GLY A 358 2.07 17.34 20.54
N LYS A 359 1.14 16.52 20.07
CA LYS A 359 0.21 15.80 20.93
C LYS A 359 0.77 14.45 21.34
N LYS A 360 0.55 14.07 22.59
CA LYS A 360 0.85 12.72 23.06
C LYS A 360 -0.21 11.74 22.52
N ALA A 361 0.18 10.50 22.33
CA ALA A 361 -0.72 9.43 21.91
C ALA A 361 -1.96 9.27 22.82
N THR A 362 -1.84 9.65 24.08
CA THR A 362 -2.91 9.57 25.08
C THR A 362 -3.84 10.80 25.12
N ASP A 363 -3.53 11.85 24.35
CA ASP A 363 -4.34 13.06 24.37
C ASP A 363 -5.67 12.80 23.65
N VAL A 364 -6.76 13.20 24.27
CA VAL A 364 -8.08 13.18 23.63
C VAL A 364 -8.10 14.24 22.54
N LEU A 365 -8.38 13.85 21.32
CA LEU A 365 -8.54 14.76 20.21
C LEU A 365 -9.91 15.41 20.30
N THR A 366 -9.93 16.73 20.39
CA THR A 366 -11.15 17.54 20.42
C THR A 366 -11.63 17.93 19.03
N ASN A 367 -10.85 17.59 18.03
CA ASN A 367 -11.17 17.85 16.64
C ASN A 367 -12.36 17.01 16.17
N GLY A 368 -13.29 17.63 15.49
CA GLY A 368 -14.48 16.99 14.97
C GLY A 368 -14.46 16.73 13.47
N LEU A 369 -13.37 17.04 12.74
CA LEU A 369 -13.26 16.68 11.33
C LEU A 369 -12.89 15.21 11.14
N ASP A 370 -13.50 14.66 10.09
CA ASP A 370 -13.22 13.33 9.58
C ASP A 370 -13.09 13.34 8.07
N ALA A 371 -12.50 12.30 7.52
CA ALA A 371 -12.43 12.06 6.09
C ALA A 371 -12.65 10.58 5.77
N GLN A 372 -13.28 10.32 4.64
CA GLN A 372 -13.48 8.98 4.12
C GLN A 372 -13.70 9.02 2.61
N PHE A 373 -13.40 7.92 1.92
CA PHE A 373 -13.84 7.78 0.54
C PHE A 373 -15.36 7.59 0.48
N THR A 374 -15.97 8.15 -0.56
CA THR A 374 -17.41 8.02 -0.81
C THR A 374 -17.68 7.66 -2.27
N TRP A 375 -18.80 6.98 -2.49
CA TRP A 375 -19.37 6.63 -3.80
C TRP A 375 -20.72 7.32 -4.04
N ASP A 376 -21.00 8.39 -3.29
CA ASP A 376 -22.23 9.17 -3.46
C ASP A 376 -22.14 10.07 -4.69
N ASP A 377 -20.94 10.63 -4.92
CA ASP A 377 -20.61 11.43 -6.10
C ASP A 377 -19.12 11.36 -6.43
N ALA A 378 -18.74 11.86 -7.62
CA ALA A 378 -17.35 11.97 -8.07
C ALA A 378 -17.25 13.05 -9.16
N TYR A 379 -16.09 13.72 -9.26
CA TYR A 379 -15.82 14.60 -10.39
C TYR A 379 -15.46 13.78 -11.63
N VAL A 380 -14.55 12.82 -11.50
CA VAL A 380 -14.24 11.81 -12.51
C VAL A 380 -14.23 10.44 -11.85
N GLY A 381 -14.79 9.44 -12.52
CA GLY A 381 -14.86 8.07 -12.02
C GLY A 381 -16.11 7.78 -11.20
N GLY A 382 -15.97 7.00 -10.13
CA GLY A 382 -17.09 6.52 -9.31
C GLY A 382 -16.96 6.78 -7.81
N SER A 383 -15.90 7.48 -7.38
CA SER A 383 -15.64 7.81 -5.98
C SER A 383 -14.82 9.09 -5.85
N CYS A 384 -14.86 9.68 -4.67
CA CYS A 384 -14.05 10.84 -4.30
C CYS A 384 -13.75 10.84 -2.79
N LEU A 385 -12.99 11.83 -2.31
CA LEU A 385 -12.70 11.98 -0.89
C LEU A 385 -13.73 12.91 -0.24
N ARG A 386 -14.48 12.41 0.74
CA ARG A 386 -15.40 13.18 1.56
C ARG A 386 -14.70 13.66 2.82
N ILE A 387 -14.87 14.94 3.15
CA ILE A 387 -14.36 15.58 4.36
C ILE A 387 -15.56 16.19 5.08
N PHE A 388 -15.74 15.86 6.37
CA PHE A 388 -16.93 16.26 7.09
C PHE A 388 -16.67 16.49 8.58
N GLY A 389 -17.53 17.31 9.22
CA GLY A 389 -17.51 17.55 10.65
C GLY A 389 -17.46 19.03 11.03
N THR A 390 -17.05 19.32 12.26
CA THR A 390 -16.96 20.66 12.83
C THR A 390 -15.62 20.85 13.51
N THR A 391 -14.91 21.93 13.19
CA THR A 391 -13.65 22.29 13.86
C THR A 391 -13.42 23.80 13.83
N ALA A 392 -12.72 24.31 14.82
CA ALA A 392 -12.24 25.68 14.78
C ALA A 392 -10.99 25.83 13.90
N ASP A 393 -10.10 24.81 13.94
CA ASP A 393 -8.81 24.85 13.26
C ASP A 393 -8.27 23.43 13.08
N GLU A 394 -8.04 22.96 11.83
CA GLU A 394 -7.51 21.65 11.55
C GLU A 394 -6.75 21.59 10.23
N TYR A 395 -5.68 20.82 10.19
CA TYR A 395 -4.88 20.55 9.01
C TYR A 395 -5.06 19.12 8.54
N LEU A 396 -5.40 18.97 7.28
CA LEU A 396 -5.48 17.67 6.60
C LEU A 396 -4.30 17.50 5.67
N HIS A 397 -3.43 16.53 5.94
CA HIS A 397 -2.34 16.15 5.06
C HIS A 397 -2.86 15.19 4.00
N LEU A 398 -2.66 15.52 2.73
CA LEU A 398 -3.05 14.68 1.61
C LEU A 398 -1.87 13.92 1.04
N PHE A 399 -0.81 14.63 0.64
CA PHE A 399 0.32 14.02 -0.04
C PHE A 399 1.65 14.42 0.60
N LYS A 400 2.49 13.45 0.89
CA LYS A 400 3.91 13.64 1.06
C LYS A 400 4.56 13.51 -0.32
N THR A 401 5.33 14.52 -0.71
CA THR A 401 5.79 14.69 -2.09
C THR A 401 7.27 15.01 -2.17
N ASP A 402 7.81 14.89 -3.36
CA ASP A 402 9.11 15.39 -3.78
C ASP A 402 8.92 16.06 -5.15
N PHE A 403 8.23 17.21 -5.14
CA PHE A 403 7.82 17.92 -6.35
C PHE A 403 8.61 19.22 -6.51
N ALA A 404 9.28 19.38 -7.64
CA ALA A 404 9.90 20.65 -8.03
C ALA A 404 8.90 21.51 -8.81
N LEU A 405 8.28 22.49 -8.14
CA LEU A 405 7.34 23.41 -8.77
C LEU A 405 8.05 24.44 -9.67
N LYS A 406 7.48 24.69 -10.85
CA LYS A 406 7.87 25.77 -11.77
C LYS A 406 6.94 26.97 -11.60
N THR A 407 7.45 28.14 -11.97
CA THR A 407 6.65 29.39 -11.95
C THR A 407 5.45 29.35 -12.88
N SER A 408 5.53 28.53 -13.94
CA SER A 408 4.45 28.35 -14.90
C SER A 408 3.32 27.47 -14.41
N ASP A 409 3.55 26.66 -13.37
CA ASP A 409 2.61 25.64 -12.92
C ASP A 409 1.35 26.27 -12.33
N VAL A 410 0.27 25.54 -12.51
CA VAL A 410 -1.05 25.91 -11.99
C VAL A 410 -1.55 24.75 -11.11
N ILE A 411 -1.88 25.06 -9.86
CA ILE A 411 -2.50 24.11 -8.96
C ILE A 411 -4.01 24.29 -9.04
N THR A 412 -4.72 23.18 -9.26
CA THR A 412 -6.19 23.17 -9.30
C THR A 412 -6.74 22.30 -8.18
N VAL A 413 -7.74 22.84 -7.48
CA VAL A 413 -8.53 22.10 -6.48
C VAL A 413 -9.99 22.20 -6.90
N ARG A 414 -10.66 21.03 -7.07
CA ARG A 414 -12.10 20.95 -7.30
C ARG A 414 -12.79 20.28 -6.15
N TYR A 415 -13.86 20.88 -5.73
CA TYR A 415 -14.66 20.35 -4.62
C TYR A 415 -16.15 20.67 -4.84
N LYS A 416 -16.96 19.92 -4.12
CA LYS A 416 -18.41 20.13 -4.05
C LYS A 416 -18.77 20.28 -2.58
N LEU A 417 -19.37 21.42 -2.23
CA LEU A 417 -19.89 21.64 -0.88
C LEU A 417 -21.31 21.08 -0.82
N VAL A 418 -21.49 20.02 -0.03
CA VAL A 418 -22.80 19.38 0.17
C VAL A 418 -23.55 20.05 1.31
N LYS A 419 -22.83 20.44 2.38
CA LYS A 419 -23.45 21.02 3.58
C LYS A 419 -22.45 21.86 4.36
N GLY A 420 -22.96 22.81 5.13
CA GLY A 420 -22.19 23.56 6.10
C GLY A 420 -21.29 24.63 5.49
N LYS A 421 -20.23 24.98 6.19
CA LYS A 421 -19.28 26.00 5.78
C LYS A 421 -17.91 25.76 6.40
N SER A 422 -16.86 26.29 5.75
CA SER A 422 -15.50 26.38 6.29
C SER A 422 -14.69 27.40 5.50
N ASP A 423 -13.72 28.03 6.15
CA ASP A 423 -12.62 28.66 5.44
C ASP A 423 -11.57 27.58 5.15
N ILE A 424 -11.15 27.45 3.90
CA ILE A 424 -10.22 26.40 3.50
C ILE A 424 -9.03 27.02 2.76
N ASN A 425 -7.82 26.65 3.17
CA ASN A 425 -6.59 27.08 2.51
C ASN A 425 -5.84 25.85 1.95
N LEU A 426 -5.16 26.02 0.83
CA LEU A 426 -4.17 25.09 0.36
C LEU A 426 -2.89 25.25 1.18
N ILE A 427 -2.25 24.14 1.53
CA ILE A 427 -0.97 24.14 2.24
C ILE A 427 0.07 23.44 1.39
N LEU A 428 1.21 24.09 1.23
CA LEU A 428 2.41 23.54 0.63
C LEU A 428 3.55 23.72 1.62
N SER A 429 4.26 22.63 1.94
CA SER A 429 5.47 22.67 2.77
C SER A 429 6.69 22.39 1.93
N ALA A 430 7.69 23.27 2.01
CA ALA A 430 8.96 23.07 1.33
C ALA A 430 9.84 22.05 2.04
N LYS A 431 10.65 21.30 1.29
CA LYS A 431 11.65 20.37 1.79
C LYS A 431 12.72 21.09 2.64
N GLY A 432 13.11 20.50 3.74
CA GLY A 432 14.10 21.07 4.66
C GLY A 432 13.54 22.12 5.62
N ASN A 433 12.26 22.43 5.58
CA ASN A 433 11.57 23.31 6.51
C ASN A 433 10.47 22.52 7.25
N GLU A 434 10.87 21.55 8.03
CA GLU A 434 9.98 20.61 8.71
C GLU A 434 8.96 21.27 9.68
N THR A 435 9.20 22.53 10.05
CA THR A 435 8.36 23.27 11.00
C THR A 435 7.52 24.38 10.39
N VAL A 436 7.69 24.69 9.11
CA VAL A 436 6.95 25.79 8.47
C VAL A 436 5.90 25.24 7.54
N ILE A 437 4.71 25.10 8.07
CA ILE A 437 3.50 25.08 7.25
C ILE A 437 3.40 26.49 6.69
N LEU A 438 3.67 26.66 5.40
CA LEU A 438 3.59 27.96 4.76
C LEU A 438 2.11 28.36 4.68
N ARG A 439 1.69 29.14 5.64
CA ARG A 439 0.43 29.85 5.56
C ARG A 439 0.63 31.03 4.62
N GLU A 440 0.38 30.86 3.36
CA GLU A 440 0.21 32.00 2.50
C GLU A 440 -1.20 32.55 2.71
N SER A 441 -1.28 33.65 3.42
CA SER A 441 -2.53 34.38 3.72
C SER A 441 -3.29 34.83 2.47
N ASN A 442 -2.70 34.69 1.29
CA ASN A 442 -3.28 35.04 0.00
C ASN A 442 -3.89 33.86 -0.76
N LEU A 443 -3.70 32.65 -0.28
CA LEU A 443 -4.35 31.45 -0.81
C LEU A 443 -5.73 31.25 -0.18
N LYS A 444 -6.54 32.30 -0.17
CA LYS A 444 -7.96 32.16 0.16
C LYS A 444 -8.63 31.30 -0.89
N VAL A 445 -8.63 30.02 -0.63
CA VAL A 445 -9.12 29.05 -1.56
C VAL A 445 -10.62 29.02 -1.59
N ILE A 446 -11.25 29.10 -0.44
CA ILE A 446 -12.66 28.79 -0.36
C ILE A 446 -13.23 29.52 0.84
N THR A 447 -13.89 30.61 0.59
CA THR A 447 -14.91 31.10 1.47
C THR A 447 -16.23 30.49 1.05
N THR A 448 -16.76 29.61 1.86
CA THR A 448 -18.07 28.98 1.64
C THR A 448 -19.25 29.93 1.88
N SER A 449 -19.01 31.22 2.00
CA SER A 449 -20.05 32.22 1.91
C SER A 449 -20.70 32.30 0.53
N GLU A 450 -20.12 31.63 -0.47
CA GLU A 450 -20.74 31.42 -1.75
C GLU A 450 -21.55 30.11 -1.68
N VAL A 451 -22.78 30.26 -1.22
CA VAL A 451 -23.94 29.37 -1.33
C VAL A 451 -23.70 27.92 -1.75
N ALA A 452 -24.13 27.03 -0.88
CA ALA A 452 -24.33 25.62 -1.20
C ALA A 452 -25.31 25.46 -2.37
N ASP A 453 -24.78 25.42 -3.58
CA ASP A 453 -25.45 24.78 -4.70
C ASP A 453 -24.92 23.35 -4.70
N ASP A 454 -25.70 22.44 -4.16
CA ASP A 454 -25.34 21.02 -3.96
C ASP A 454 -25.17 20.25 -5.27
N GLU A 455 -25.35 20.90 -6.42
CA GLU A 455 -25.14 20.32 -7.74
C GLU A 455 -23.86 20.80 -8.45
N VAL A 456 -23.13 21.77 -7.91
CA VAL A 456 -22.01 22.41 -8.61
C VAL A 456 -20.63 22.01 -8.06
N TRP A 457 -19.77 21.50 -8.94
CA TRP A 457 -18.35 21.35 -8.66
C TRP A 457 -17.64 22.70 -8.85
N ILE A 458 -17.07 23.21 -7.76
CA ILE A 458 -16.34 24.48 -7.72
C ILE A 458 -14.87 24.23 -8.05
N GLU A 459 -14.32 25.01 -8.96
CA GLU A 459 -12.90 25.01 -9.31
C GLU A 459 -12.19 26.21 -8.70
N LYS A 460 -11.05 25.95 -8.07
CA LYS A 460 -10.11 27.01 -7.66
C LYS A 460 -8.73 26.71 -8.24
N THR A 461 -8.15 27.74 -8.85
CA THR A 461 -6.83 27.65 -9.48
C THR A 461 -5.86 28.64 -8.85
N PHE A 462 -4.62 28.21 -8.69
CA PHE A 462 -3.52 28.98 -8.12
C PHE A 462 -2.33 28.95 -9.06
N LYS A 463 -1.87 30.11 -9.50
CA LYS A 463 -0.63 30.22 -10.26
C LYS A 463 0.56 30.18 -9.30
N VAL A 464 1.45 29.23 -9.51
CA VAL A 464 2.67 29.09 -8.69
C VAL A 464 3.54 30.33 -8.74
N SER A 465 3.52 31.10 -9.84
CA SER A 465 4.19 32.41 -9.93
C SER A 465 3.81 33.40 -8.84
N GLY A 466 2.58 33.32 -8.32
CA GLY A 466 2.12 34.16 -7.19
C GLY A 466 2.58 33.63 -5.83
N LEU A 467 3.03 32.36 -5.75
CA LEU A 467 3.41 31.67 -4.52
C LEU A 467 4.92 31.65 -4.29
N LEU A 468 5.70 31.80 -5.37
CA LEU A 468 7.15 31.54 -5.37
C LEU A 468 8.01 32.58 -4.68
N THR A 469 7.50 33.73 -4.29
CA THR A 469 8.29 34.68 -3.50
C THR A 469 8.78 34.10 -2.18
N THR A 470 8.07 33.08 -1.67
CA THR A 470 8.42 32.34 -0.46
C THR A 470 8.91 30.92 -0.70
N LEU A 471 8.63 30.35 -1.89
CA LEU A 471 8.93 28.97 -2.24
C LEU A 471 9.99 28.82 -3.35
N SER A 472 10.62 29.91 -3.82
CA SER A 472 11.53 29.90 -4.97
C SER A 472 12.62 28.84 -4.86
N ASN A 473 12.72 27.98 -5.86
CA ASN A 473 13.68 26.88 -5.97
C ASN A 473 13.59 25.82 -4.86
N LYS A 474 12.43 25.64 -4.25
CA LYS A 474 12.25 24.60 -3.23
C LYS A 474 11.38 23.47 -3.74
N GLU A 475 11.81 22.27 -3.43
CA GLU A 475 11.01 21.08 -3.59
C GLU A 475 9.89 21.08 -2.56
N ILE A 476 8.70 20.70 -2.97
CA ILE A 476 7.54 20.60 -2.10
C ILE A 476 7.50 19.20 -1.48
N ALA A 477 7.57 19.15 -0.18
CA ALA A 477 7.61 17.91 0.60
C ALA A 477 6.22 17.47 1.09
N MET A 478 5.26 18.38 1.17
CA MET A 478 3.91 18.05 1.63
C MET A 478 2.86 18.98 1.04
N ILE A 479 1.73 18.39 0.68
CA ILE A 479 0.53 19.07 0.20
C ILE A 479 -0.63 18.71 1.11
N GLY A 480 -1.43 19.71 1.50
CA GLY A 480 -2.60 19.51 2.35
C GLY A 480 -3.60 20.64 2.27
N LEU A 481 -4.62 20.54 3.11
CA LEU A 481 -5.67 21.54 3.27
C LEU A 481 -5.75 21.97 4.72
N HIS A 482 -6.03 23.24 4.94
CA HIS A 482 -6.26 23.82 6.26
C HIS A 482 -7.69 24.29 6.36
N PHE A 483 -8.42 23.75 7.31
CA PHE A 483 -9.83 24.07 7.59
C PHE A 483 -9.92 24.95 8.82
N MET A 484 -10.59 26.09 8.68
CA MET A 484 -10.87 27.02 9.78
C MET A 484 -12.37 27.28 9.84
N ASN A 485 -12.86 27.43 11.08
CA ASN A 485 -14.27 27.76 11.33
C ASN A 485 -15.26 26.81 10.64
N ALA A 486 -14.87 25.54 10.46
CA ALA A 486 -15.74 24.55 9.86
C ALA A 486 -16.94 24.28 10.77
N GLN A 487 -18.14 24.41 10.23
CA GLN A 487 -19.41 24.22 10.92
C GLN A 487 -20.29 23.29 10.09
N ASP A 488 -20.55 22.11 10.64
CA ASP A 488 -21.41 21.10 10.02
C ASP A 488 -21.01 20.82 8.54
N LEU A 489 -19.70 20.84 8.30
CA LEU A 489 -19.13 20.71 6.98
C LEU A 489 -19.39 19.34 6.41
N ASP A 490 -19.78 19.28 5.14
CA ASP A 490 -19.77 18.08 4.29
C ASP A 490 -19.31 18.50 2.89
N LEU A 491 -18.12 18.05 2.51
CA LEU A 491 -17.44 18.48 1.30
C LEU A 491 -16.87 17.26 0.57
N TYR A 492 -17.06 17.22 -0.73
CA TYR A 492 -16.43 16.25 -1.62
C TYR A 492 -15.26 16.87 -2.35
N LEU A 493 -14.08 16.33 -2.19
CA LEU A 493 -12.87 16.70 -2.91
C LEU A 493 -12.75 15.80 -4.15
N GLY A 494 -12.90 16.39 -5.32
CA GLY A 494 -13.03 15.66 -6.59
C GLY A 494 -11.85 15.80 -7.54
N GLU A 495 -10.92 16.74 -7.29
CA GLU A 495 -9.68 16.88 -8.04
C GLU A 495 -8.64 17.63 -7.24
N PHE A 496 -7.42 17.16 -7.33
CA PHE A 496 -6.21 17.93 -7.06
C PHE A 496 -5.26 17.73 -8.23
N SER A 497 -4.79 18.81 -8.83
CA SER A 497 -3.84 18.71 -9.94
C SER A 497 -2.80 19.83 -9.92
N ILE A 498 -1.63 19.52 -10.50
CA ILE A 498 -0.54 20.45 -10.80
C ILE A 498 -0.21 20.27 -12.28
N THR A 499 -0.44 21.30 -13.06
CA THR A 499 -0.31 21.28 -14.52
C THR A 499 0.61 22.38 -15.04
#